data_a2a99e9fb08a593ecc88cfd84cee7718
#
_entry.id   a2a99e9fb08a593ecc88cfd84cee7718
#
_cell.length_a   1.000
_cell.length_b   1.000
_cell.length_c   1.000
_cell.angle_alpha   90.00
_cell.angle_beta   90.00
_cell.angle_gamma   90.00
#
_symmetry.space_group_name_H-M   'P 1'
#
loop_
_entity.id
_entity.type
_entity.pdbx_description
1 polymer ?
#
loop_
_entity_poly.entity_id
_entity_poly.type
_entity_poly.pdbx_seq_one_letter_code
_entity_poly.pdbx_strand_id
1 'polypeptide(L)'
;MTVCISGASGLVGNELLIQLLNKTEVEKVLVLSRNPLGFGHPKMQVVLISFDQLAQIEVAEKIDVGFCALGTTLRKAGSKARQQEIDRNYVIAFADFCKRSGAERIGIVSSIGANAQSSNFYLRTKGEMEQGVMALGILHTVFTRPSFLVGPRKEFRLSEKILTFLSVLINPLLFGKAKKYKSIHASTVAKNLMESTFQQF
;
A
#
# COMPACT_ATOMS: atom_id res chain seq x y z
N MET A 1 -18.21 7.37 6.19
CA MET A 1 -17.82 6.54 5.04
C MET A 1 -17.16 5.25 5.49
N THR A 2 -17.33 4.17 4.70
CA THR A 2 -16.67 2.87 4.91
C THR A 2 -15.41 2.78 4.06
N VAL A 3 -14.28 2.54 4.70
CA VAL A 3 -12.97 2.40 4.06
C VAL A 3 -12.52 0.95 4.12
N CYS A 4 -11.99 0.41 3.03
CA CYS A 4 -11.36 -0.91 3.02
C CYS A 4 -9.84 -0.76 2.90
N ILE A 5 -9.08 -1.47 3.73
CA ILE A 5 -7.61 -1.45 3.69
C ILE A 5 -7.04 -2.86 3.64
N SER A 6 -5.99 -3.05 2.83
CA SER A 6 -5.14 -4.23 2.89
C SER A 6 -3.66 -3.86 3.08
N GLY A 7 -2.89 -4.78 3.69
CA GLY A 7 -1.50 -4.53 4.06
C GLY A 7 -1.31 -3.74 5.36
N ALA A 8 -2.33 -3.66 6.21
CA ALA A 8 -2.33 -2.92 7.47
C ALA A 8 -1.27 -3.38 8.49
N SER A 9 -0.73 -4.58 8.38
CA SER A 9 0.39 -5.05 9.21
C SER A 9 1.77 -4.56 8.74
N GLY A 10 1.84 -3.96 7.55
CA GLY A 10 3.07 -3.39 6.98
C GLY A 10 3.39 -2.00 7.53
N LEU A 11 4.60 -1.49 7.20
CA LEU A 11 5.09 -0.23 7.70
C LEU A 11 4.18 0.97 7.35
N VAL A 12 3.85 1.13 6.07
CA VAL A 12 2.95 2.21 5.60
C VAL A 12 1.50 1.91 5.96
N GLY A 13 1.08 0.64 5.81
CA GLY A 13 -0.31 0.25 6.07
C GLY A 13 -0.73 0.41 7.51
N ASN A 14 0.18 0.19 8.48
CA ASN A 14 -0.10 0.43 9.90
C ASN A 14 -0.30 1.92 10.21
N GLU A 15 0.59 2.77 9.69
CA GLU A 15 0.46 4.22 9.81
C GLU A 15 -0.83 4.74 9.17
N LEU A 16 -1.17 4.20 8.00
CA LEU A 16 -2.40 4.54 7.29
C LEU A 16 -3.64 4.11 8.08
N LEU A 17 -3.66 2.88 8.62
CA LEU A 17 -4.76 2.40 9.44
C LEU A 17 -4.98 3.30 10.66
N ILE A 18 -3.91 3.65 11.39
CA ILE A 18 -4.01 4.55 12.56
C ILE A 18 -4.60 5.91 12.14
N GLN A 19 -4.14 6.48 11.04
CA GLN A 19 -4.65 7.77 10.55
C GLN A 19 -6.11 7.69 10.13
N LEU A 20 -6.54 6.62 9.44
CA LEU A 20 -7.93 6.38 9.06
C LEU A 20 -8.87 6.26 10.28
N LEU A 21 -8.45 5.52 11.30
CA LEU A 21 -9.23 5.35 12.52
C LEU A 21 -9.47 6.68 13.28
N ASN A 22 -8.53 7.63 13.15
CA ASN A 22 -8.63 8.95 13.77
C ASN A 22 -9.39 9.99 12.93
N LYS A 23 -9.81 9.65 11.70
CA LYS A 23 -10.60 10.55 10.85
C LYS A 23 -12.09 10.53 11.25
N THR A 24 -12.69 11.71 11.40
CA THR A 24 -14.11 11.84 11.78
C THR A 24 -15.05 11.36 10.67
N GLU A 25 -14.72 11.64 9.42
CA GLU A 25 -15.48 11.23 8.24
C GLU A 25 -15.44 9.72 7.97
N VAL A 26 -14.50 8.99 8.59
CA VAL A 26 -14.42 7.52 8.53
C VAL A 26 -15.22 6.92 9.67
N GLU A 27 -16.28 6.22 9.35
CA GLU A 27 -17.17 5.54 10.29
C GLU A 27 -16.72 4.10 10.54
N LYS A 28 -16.24 3.45 9.46
CA LYS A 28 -15.82 2.06 9.50
C LYS A 28 -14.58 1.81 8.65
N VAL A 29 -13.67 0.99 9.19
CA VAL A 29 -12.48 0.51 8.48
C VAL A 29 -12.53 -1.01 8.41
N LEU A 30 -12.76 -1.54 7.22
CA LEU A 30 -12.69 -2.96 6.92
C LEU A 30 -11.24 -3.33 6.60
N VAL A 31 -10.63 -4.15 7.43
CA VAL A 31 -9.21 -4.55 7.25
C VAL A 31 -9.15 -5.97 6.71
N LEU A 32 -8.73 -6.12 5.45
CA LEU A 32 -8.46 -7.43 4.87
C LEU A 32 -7.04 -7.89 5.24
N SER A 33 -6.94 -8.95 6.00
CA SER A 33 -5.67 -9.45 6.51
C SER A 33 -5.59 -10.97 6.52
N ARG A 34 -4.37 -11.51 6.40
CA ARG A 34 -4.12 -12.96 6.55
C ARG A 34 -4.06 -13.40 8.02
N ASN A 35 -3.73 -12.48 8.91
CA ASN A 35 -3.55 -12.74 10.33
C ASN A 35 -4.28 -11.67 11.15
N PRO A 36 -4.68 -11.99 12.38
CA PRO A 36 -5.23 -10.99 13.31
C PRO A 36 -4.25 -9.83 13.51
N LEU A 37 -4.80 -8.64 13.75
CA LEU A 37 -4.02 -7.50 14.19
C LEU A 37 -3.91 -7.52 15.73
N GLY A 38 -2.78 -7.02 16.26
CA GLY A 38 -2.51 -7.06 17.69
C GLY A 38 -3.27 -6.02 18.54
N PHE A 39 -4.29 -5.34 17.95
CA PHE A 39 -5.13 -4.36 18.63
C PHE A 39 -6.54 -4.31 18.03
N GLY A 40 -7.49 -3.75 18.76
CA GLY A 40 -8.86 -3.51 18.32
C GLY A 40 -9.21 -2.01 18.36
N HIS A 41 -10.25 -1.62 17.61
CA HIS A 41 -10.80 -0.27 17.63
C HIS A 41 -12.30 -0.33 17.27
N PRO A 42 -13.19 0.52 17.88
CA PRO A 42 -14.63 0.48 17.58
C PRO A 42 -15.00 0.62 16.10
N LYS A 43 -14.24 1.41 15.34
CA LYS A 43 -14.44 1.58 13.90
C LYS A 43 -13.83 0.46 13.05
N MET A 44 -13.04 -0.48 13.63
CA MET A 44 -12.26 -1.46 12.89
C MET A 44 -12.92 -2.82 12.89
N GLN A 45 -13.10 -3.38 11.69
CA GLN A 45 -13.48 -4.77 11.49
C GLN A 45 -12.37 -5.49 10.73
N VAL A 46 -11.79 -6.53 11.32
CA VAL A 46 -10.79 -7.36 10.65
C VAL A 46 -11.47 -8.57 10.03
N VAL A 47 -11.28 -8.73 8.73
CA VAL A 47 -11.71 -9.92 7.98
C VAL A 47 -10.47 -10.72 7.60
N LEU A 48 -10.39 -11.93 8.14
CA LEU A 48 -9.29 -12.85 7.85
C LEU A 48 -9.57 -13.55 6.53
N ILE A 49 -8.67 -13.36 5.56
CA ILE A 49 -8.79 -13.88 4.20
C ILE A 49 -7.49 -14.47 3.68
N SER A 50 -7.60 -15.42 2.77
CA SER A 50 -6.55 -15.69 1.78
C SER A 50 -6.75 -14.77 0.57
N PHE A 51 -5.71 -14.05 0.15
CA PHE A 51 -5.80 -13.14 -1.01
C PHE A 51 -6.06 -13.90 -2.33
N ASP A 52 -5.79 -15.18 -2.40
CA ASP A 52 -6.14 -16.04 -3.53
C ASP A 52 -7.67 -16.17 -3.72
N GLN A 53 -8.43 -15.94 -2.66
CA GLN A 53 -9.90 -16.06 -2.65
C GLN A 53 -10.61 -14.70 -2.82
N LEU A 54 -9.90 -13.58 -2.98
CA LEU A 54 -10.49 -12.25 -3.09
C LEU A 54 -11.53 -12.11 -4.21
N ALA A 55 -11.34 -12.81 -5.32
CA ALA A 55 -12.28 -12.81 -6.43
C ALA A 55 -13.65 -13.43 -6.06
N GLN A 56 -13.70 -14.29 -5.04
CA GLN A 56 -14.88 -15.03 -4.61
C GLN A 56 -15.57 -14.41 -3.39
N ILE A 57 -14.88 -13.43 -2.73
CA ILE A 57 -15.42 -12.78 -1.54
C ILE A 57 -16.41 -11.71 -1.96
N GLU A 58 -17.59 -11.79 -1.38
CA GLU A 58 -18.60 -10.75 -1.42
C GLU A 58 -18.71 -10.11 -0.04
N VAL A 59 -18.80 -8.80 0.03
CA VAL A 59 -19.18 -8.08 1.23
C VAL A 59 -20.54 -7.46 1.01
N ALA A 60 -21.43 -7.63 1.99
CA ALA A 60 -22.76 -7.04 1.94
C ALA A 60 -22.74 -5.50 2.07
N GLU A 61 -21.62 -4.97 2.48
CA GLU A 61 -21.45 -3.56 2.83
C GLU A 61 -20.78 -2.80 1.66
N LYS A 62 -21.33 -1.64 1.31
CA LYS A 62 -20.71 -0.76 0.33
C LYS A 62 -19.38 -0.24 0.86
N ILE A 63 -18.34 -0.30 0.04
CA ILE A 63 -17.05 0.34 0.28
C ILE A 63 -17.03 1.65 -0.48
N ASP A 64 -16.69 2.76 0.20
CA ASP A 64 -16.57 4.07 -0.43
C ASP A 64 -15.15 4.30 -0.96
N VAL A 65 -14.13 3.84 -0.23
CA VAL A 65 -12.72 4.05 -0.58
C VAL A 65 -11.89 2.81 -0.26
N GLY A 66 -11.02 2.40 -1.18
CA GLY A 66 -10.03 1.35 -0.99
C GLY A 66 -8.62 1.88 -0.76
N PHE A 67 -7.86 1.25 0.14
CA PHE A 67 -6.43 1.54 0.33
C PHE A 67 -5.61 0.24 0.32
N CYS A 68 -4.59 0.19 -0.54
CA CYS A 68 -3.69 -0.96 -0.64
C CYS A 68 -2.25 -0.58 -0.30
N ALA A 69 -1.74 -1.15 0.78
CA ALA A 69 -0.33 -1.08 1.18
C ALA A 69 0.34 -2.46 1.17
N LEU A 70 -0.16 -3.38 0.33
CA LEU A 70 0.46 -4.68 0.11
C LEU A 70 1.81 -4.52 -0.59
N GLY A 71 2.77 -5.30 -0.15
CA GLY A 71 4.07 -5.40 -0.76
C GLY A 71 4.98 -6.31 0.03
N THR A 72 5.92 -6.92 -0.67
CA THR A 72 6.92 -7.80 -0.07
C THR A 72 8.30 -7.53 -0.66
N THR A 73 9.29 -8.27 -0.21
CA THR A 73 10.62 -8.27 -0.82
C THR A 73 10.93 -9.67 -1.32
N LEU A 74 11.84 -9.79 -2.30
CA LEU A 74 12.27 -11.08 -2.83
C LEU A 74 12.69 -12.04 -1.71
N ARG A 75 13.40 -11.54 -0.70
CA ARG A 75 13.83 -12.32 0.47
C ARG A 75 12.64 -12.88 1.26
N LYS A 76 11.59 -12.08 1.50
CA LYS A 76 10.39 -12.51 2.24
C LYS A 76 9.49 -13.41 1.40
N ALA A 77 9.39 -13.13 0.13
CA ALA A 77 8.60 -13.91 -0.81
C ALA A 77 9.23 -15.30 -1.09
N GLY A 78 10.56 -15.40 -1.01
CA GLY A 78 11.32 -16.62 -1.31
C GLY A 78 11.54 -16.84 -2.82
N SER A 79 10.69 -16.30 -3.68
CA SER A 79 10.82 -16.40 -5.14
C SER A 79 10.28 -15.17 -5.86
N LYS A 80 10.74 -14.95 -7.11
CA LYS A 80 10.21 -13.90 -7.98
C LYS A 80 8.71 -14.09 -8.28
N ALA A 81 8.30 -15.34 -8.52
CA ALA A 81 6.89 -15.67 -8.79
C ALA A 81 6.00 -15.26 -7.60
N ARG A 82 6.40 -15.63 -6.37
CA ARG A 82 5.64 -15.26 -5.16
C ARG A 82 5.66 -13.76 -4.88
N GLN A 83 6.79 -13.08 -5.16
CA GLN A 83 6.84 -11.62 -5.07
C GLN A 83 5.88 -10.97 -6.07
N GLN A 84 5.87 -11.40 -7.32
CA GLN A 84 4.98 -10.90 -8.36
C GLN A 84 3.50 -11.12 -8.00
N GLU A 85 3.19 -12.27 -7.44
CA GLU A 85 1.85 -12.58 -6.97
C GLU A 85 1.38 -11.60 -5.88
N ILE A 86 2.21 -11.34 -4.88
CA ILE A 86 1.86 -10.41 -3.79
C ILE A 86 1.85 -8.96 -4.25
N ASP A 87 2.89 -8.53 -5.00
CA ASP A 87 3.12 -7.11 -5.33
C ASP A 87 2.33 -6.65 -6.57
N ARG A 88 1.76 -7.59 -7.35
CA ARG A 88 0.95 -7.30 -8.53
C ARG A 88 -0.45 -7.92 -8.41
N ASN A 89 -0.53 -9.25 -8.40
CA ASN A 89 -1.82 -9.94 -8.57
C ASN A 89 -2.77 -9.66 -7.39
N TYR A 90 -2.30 -9.74 -6.16
CA TYR A 90 -3.12 -9.46 -4.98
C TYR A 90 -3.53 -7.99 -4.88
N VAL A 91 -2.69 -7.06 -5.35
CA VAL A 91 -3.03 -5.63 -5.39
C VAL A 91 -4.14 -5.38 -6.41
N ILE A 92 -4.04 -5.97 -7.61
CA ILE A 92 -5.07 -5.87 -8.64
C ILE A 92 -6.38 -6.53 -8.15
N ALA A 93 -6.31 -7.72 -7.57
CA ALA A 93 -7.48 -8.41 -7.02
C ALA A 93 -8.15 -7.61 -5.90
N PHE A 94 -7.37 -6.95 -5.03
CA PHE A 94 -7.90 -6.05 -4.01
C PHE A 94 -8.62 -4.84 -4.62
N ALA A 95 -8.03 -4.24 -5.66
CA ALA A 95 -8.64 -3.11 -6.35
C ALA A 95 -9.95 -3.50 -7.04
N ASP A 96 -9.98 -4.66 -7.69
CA ASP A 96 -11.20 -5.22 -8.30
C ASP A 96 -12.27 -5.51 -7.25
N PHE A 97 -11.89 -6.12 -6.13
CA PHE A 97 -12.78 -6.35 -4.99
C PHE A 97 -13.40 -5.03 -4.49
N CYS A 98 -12.60 -3.99 -4.27
CA CYS A 98 -13.11 -2.68 -3.84
C CYS A 98 -14.08 -2.11 -4.87
N LYS A 99 -13.75 -2.18 -6.17
CA LYS A 99 -14.63 -1.72 -7.26
C LYS A 99 -15.97 -2.46 -7.26
N ARG A 100 -15.97 -3.79 -7.19
CA ARG A 100 -17.18 -4.61 -7.13
C ARG A 100 -18.03 -4.31 -5.90
N SER A 101 -17.40 -3.89 -4.80
CA SER A 101 -18.07 -3.46 -3.57
C SER A 101 -18.50 -1.98 -3.59
N GLY A 102 -18.40 -1.29 -4.72
CA GLY A 102 -18.90 0.08 -4.91
C GLY A 102 -17.90 1.21 -4.68
N ALA A 103 -16.60 0.89 -4.49
CA ALA A 103 -15.58 1.93 -4.31
C ALA A 103 -15.32 2.70 -5.62
N GLU A 104 -15.46 4.01 -5.56
CA GLU A 104 -15.13 4.94 -6.64
C GLU A 104 -13.72 5.52 -6.52
N ARG A 105 -13.04 5.27 -5.39
CA ARG A 105 -11.70 5.81 -5.09
C ARG A 105 -10.80 4.72 -4.56
N ILE A 106 -9.55 4.72 -5.03
CA ILE A 106 -8.54 3.80 -4.52
C ILE A 106 -7.18 4.46 -4.41
N GLY A 107 -6.52 4.27 -3.26
CA GLY A 107 -5.15 4.69 -2.99
C GLY A 107 -4.21 3.49 -2.87
N ILE A 108 -3.13 3.48 -3.63
CA ILE A 108 -2.20 2.34 -3.68
C ILE A 108 -0.76 2.77 -3.45
N VAL A 109 -0.05 2.04 -2.60
CA VAL A 109 1.40 2.21 -2.42
C VAL A 109 2.15 1.47 -3.53
N SER A 110 2.79 2.25 -4.40
CA SER A 110 3.66 1.77 -5.46
C SER A 110 5.14 2.02 -5.11
N SER A 111 5.97 2.34 -6.06
CA SER A 111 7.40 2.63 -5.88
C SER A 111 7.89 3.67 -6.87
N ILE A 112 8.83 4.52 -6.45
CA ILE A 112 9.55 5.38 -7.37
C ILE A 112 10.20 4.54 -8.47
N GLY A 113 10.08 4.99 -9.72
CA GLY A 113 10.61 4.28 -10.89
C GLY A 113 9.76 3.10 -11.36
N ALA A 114 8.54 2.88 -10.81
CA ALA A 114 7.61 1.89 -11.34
C ALA A 114 7.39 2.09 -12.85
N ASN A 115 7.68 1.04 -13.63
CA ASN A 115 7.58 1.06 -15.09
C ASN A 115 7.48 -0.36 -15.62
N ALA A 116 6.39 -0.69 -16.32
CA ALA A 116 6.14 -2.03 -16.86
C ALA A 116 7.17 -2.50 -17.89
N GLN A 117 7.91 -1.59 -18.52
CA GLN A 117 8.99 -1.89 -19.47
C GLN A 117 10.37 -1.94 -18.82
N SER A 118 10.46 -1.82 -17.47
CA SER A 118 11.75 -1.84 -16.78
C SER A 118 12.44 -3.20 -16.90
N SER A 119 13.74 -3.21 -17.13
CA SER A 119 14.58 -4.42 -17.01
C SER A 119 14.70 -4.89 -15.57
N ASN A 120 14.56 -3.98 -14.61
CA ASN A 120 14.52 -4.32 -13.19
C ASN A 120 13.21 -5.03 -12.85
N PHE A 121 13.30 -6.26 -12.34
CA PHE A 121 12.14 -7.09 -12.03
C PHE A 121 11.15 -6.40 -11.08
N TYR A 122 11.62 -5.79 -9.98
CA TYR A 122 10.76 -5.13 -9.00
C TYR A 122 10.02 -3.93 -9.60
N LEU A 123 10.73 -3.06 -10.32
CA LEU A 123 10.14 -1.88 -10.93
C LEU A 123 9.16 -2.25 -12.04
N ARG A 124 9.46 -3.31 -12.80
CA ARG A 124 8.54 -3.86 -13.79
C ARG A 124 7.27 -4.41 -13.14
N THR A 125 7.40 -5.22 -12.07
CA THR A 125 6.26 -5.75 -11.32
C THR A 125 5.34 -4.63 -10.80
N LYS A 126 5.94 -3.54 -10.26
CA LYS A 126 5.16 -2.38 -9.80
C LYS A 126 4.50 -1.62 -10.95
N GLY A 127 5.17 -1.46 -12.08
CA GLY A 127 4.59 -0.85 -13.27
C GLY A 127 3.44 -1.67 -13.86
N GLU A 128 3.58 -2.99 -13.95
CA GLU A 128 2.52 -3.90 -14.38
C GLU A 128 1.32 -3.88 -13.42
N MET A 129 1.57 -3.77 -12.12
CA MET A 129 0.52 -3.60 -11.11
C MET A 129 -0.26 -2.32 -11.36
N GLU A 130 0.41 -1.19 -11.54
CA GLU A 130 -0.25 0.10 -11.82
C GLU A 130 -1.11 0.02 -13.09
N GLN A 131 -0.59 -0.56 -14.17
CA GLN A 131 -1.35 -0.77 -15.40
C GLN A 131 -2.58 -1.65 -15.18
N GLY A 132 -2.43 -2.75 -14.45
CA GLY A 132 -3.54 -3.66 -14.14
C GLY A 132 -4.64 -2.98 -13.33
N VAL A 133 -4.28 -2.16 -12.35
CA VAL A 133 -5.27 -1.40 -11.56
C VAL A 133 -5.95 -0.32 -12.41
N MET A 134 -5.20 0.42 -13.23
CA MET A 134 -5.78 1.42 -14.13
C MET A 134 -6.76 0.81 -15.14
N ALA A 135 -6.47 -0.40 -15.63
CA ALA A 135 -7.36 -1.13 -16.54
C ALA A 135 -8.72 -1.50 -15.92
N LEU A 136 -8.84 -1.52 -14.59
CA LEU A 136 -10.12 -1.72 -13.91
C LEU A 136 -11.08 -0.54 -14.10
N GLY A 137 -10.60 0.67 -14.45
CA GLY A 137 -11.43 1.84 -14.68
C GLY A 137 -12.13 2.35 -13.40
N ILE A 138 -11.46 2.29 -12.24
CA ILE A 138 -11.95 2.93 -11.01
C ILE A 138 -11.84 4.45 -11.21
N LEU A 139 -12.90 5.18 -10.86
CA LEU A 139 -13.07 6.60 -11.20
C LEU A 139 -11.88 7.47 -10.72
N HIS A 140 -11.41 7.23 -9.49
CA HIS A 140 -10.27 7.95 -8.91
C HIS A 140 -9.24 6.96 -8.38
N THR A 141 -8.11 6.86 -9.08
CA THR A 141 -7.00 5.98 -8.71
C THR A 141 -5.75 6.81 -8.41
N VAL A 142 -5.22 6.65 -7.19
CA VAL A 142 -4.02 7.35 -6.72
C VAL A 142 -2.90 6.36 -6.45
N PHE A 143 -1.73 6.58 -7.04
CA PHE A 143 -0.51 5.85 -6.72
C PHE A 143 0.47 6.76 -5.98
N THR A 144 0.80 6.42 -4.73
CA THR A 144 1.95 7.02 -4.06
C THR A 144 3.18 6.20 -4.39
N ARG A 145 4.20 6.84 -4.97
CA ARG A 145 5.47 6.22 -5.39
C ARG A 145 6.63 6.66 -4.47
N PRO A 146 6.69 6.11 -3.24
CA PRO A 146 7.76 6.48 -2.31
C PRO A 146 9.12 6.01 -2.81
N SER A 147 10.15 6.71 -2.37
CA SER A 147 11.54 6.27 -2.41
C SER A 147 11.83 5.30 -1.26
N PHE A 148 13.00 5.43 -0.61
CA PHE A 148 13.33 4.61 0.55
C PHE A 148 12.48 4.98 1.78
N LEU A 149 11.76 3.98 2.32
CA LEU A 149 10.90 4.15 3.48
C LEU A 149 11.69 4.04 4.78
N VAL A 150 11.50 5.02 5.67
CA VAL A 150 12.02 5.02 7.03
C VAL A 150 10.85 4.95 8.01
N GLY A 151 10.98 4.13 9.05
CA GLY A 151 9.98 4.03 10.11
C GLY A 151 10.27 2.87 11.07
N PRO A 152 9.63 2.85 12.25
CA PRO A 152 9.78 1.77 13.22
C PRO A 152 9.22 0.47 12.63
N ARG A 153 10.06 -0.56 12.51
CA ARG A 153 9.69 -1.90 12.04
C ARG A 153 9.84 -2.91 13.16
N LYS A 154 8.88 -3.83 13.27
CA LYS A 154 8.92 -4.94 14.23
C LYS A 154 10.03 -5.97 13.92
N GLU A 155 10.61 -5.94 12.72
CA GLU A 155 11.66 -6.87 12.30
C GLU A 155 12.94 -6.13 11.94
N PHE A 156 14.03 -6.49 12.60
CA PHE A 156 15.37 -6.00 12.31
C PHE A 156 15.88 -6.50 10.95
N ARG A 157 16.12 -5.60 10.02
CA ARG A 157 16.90 -5.88 8.81
C ARG A 157 18.30 -5.30 9.00
N LEU A 158 19.31 -6.17 9.15
CA LEU A 158 20.73 -5.73 9.27
C LEU A 158 21.13 -4.79 8.12
N SER A 159 20.66 -5.08 6.89
CA SER A 159 20.88 -4.23 5.71
C SER A 159 20.22 -2.83 5.83
N GLU A 160 19.19 -2.68 6.64
CA GLU A 160 18.49 -1.38 6.79
C GLU A 160 19.20 -0.42 7.74
N LYS A 161 19.94 -0.90 8.75
CA LYS A 161 20.82 -0.02 9.54
C LYS A 161 21.88 0.62 8.65
N ILE A 162 22.44 -0.16 7.72
CA ILE A 162 23.43 0.34 6.75
C ILE A 162 22.75 1.31 5.76
N LEU A 163 21.56 0.97 5.24
CA LEU A 163 20.81 1.85 4.32
C LEU A 163 20.29 3.12 5.01
N THR A 164 19.80 3.02 6.24
CA THR A 164 19.36 4.18 7.03
C THR A 164 20.55 5.09 7.37
N PHE A 165 21.69 4.51 7.74
CA PHE A 165 22.92 5.26 7.99
C PHE A 165 23.46 5.92 6.70
N LEU A 166 23.49 5.17 5.59
CA LEU A 166 23.83 5.71 4.27
C LEU A 166 22.82 6.78 3.81
N SER A 167 21.54 6.62 4.07
CA SER A 167 20.54 7.63 3.70
C SER A 167 20.71 8.94 4.47
N VAL A 168 21.09 8.89 5.73
CA VAL A 168 21.41 10.08 6.54
C VAL A 168 22.63 10.80 5.96
N LEU A 169 23.64 10.07 5.50
CA LEU A 169 24.86 10.63 4.89
C LEU A 169 24.62 11.14 3.46
N ILE A 170 23.78 10.47 2.68
CA ILE A 170 23.53 10.79 1.26
C ILE A 170 22.41 11.82 1.10
N ASN A 171 21.39 11.83 1.97
CA ASN A 171 20.27 12.77 1.88
C ASN A 171 20.68 14.26 1.76
N PRO A 172 21.71 14.76 2.48
CA PRO A 172 22.18 16.13 2.30
C PRO A 172 22.77 16.42 0.92
N LEU A 173 23.32 15.39 0.26
CA LEU A 173 23.96 15.51 -1.06
C LEU A 173 22.95 15.39 -2.22
N LEU A 174 21.70 15.04 -1.94
CA LEU A 174 20.64 14.91 -2.95
C LEU A 174 19.94 16.26 -3.17
N PHE A 175 20.46 17.05 -4.13
CA PHE A 175 19.91 18.35 -4.54
C PHE A 175 19.20 18.26 -5.90
N GLY A 176 18.36 19.24 -6.21
CA GLY A 176 17.69 19.35 -7.51
C GLY A 176 16.85 18.11 -7.85
N LYS A 177 17.08 17.54 -9.04
CA LYS A 177 16.34 16.35 -9.52
C LYS A 177 16.55 15.09 -8.67
N ALA A 178 17.65 15.02 -7.87
CA ALA A 178 17.92 13.89 -6.99
C ALA A 178 17.14 13.96 -5.67
N LYS A 179 16.52 15.09 -5.33
CA LYS A 179 15.69 15.26 -4.11
C LYS A 179 14.57 14.22 -3.99
N LYS A 180 14.05 13.72 -5.12
CA LYS A 180 13.02 12.67 -5.17
C LYS A 180 13.45 11.31 -4.60
N TYR A 181 14.76 11.08 -4.44
CA TYR A 181 15.31 9.84 -3.86
C TYR A 181 15.61 9.95 -2.37
N LYS A 182 15.37 11.11 -1.73
CA LYS A 182 15.48 11.24 -0.27
C LYS A 182 14.55 10.23 0.41
N SER A 183 15.02 9.70 1.55
CA SER A 183 14.19 8.84 2.38
C SER A 183 12.96 9.59 2.90
N ILE A 184 11.84 8.89 2.97
CA ILE A 184 10.55 9.44 3.43
C ILE A 184 10.00 8.59 4.57
N HIS A 185 9.45 9.24 5.60
CA HIS A 185 8.78 8.54 6.69
C HIS A 185 7.50 7.85 6.22
N ALA A 186 7.27 6.64 6.74
CA ALA A 186 6.07 5.87 6.40
C ALA A 186 4.77 6.61 6.76
N SER A 187 4.77 7.34 7.87
CA SER A 187 3.63 8.19 8.28
C SER A 187 3.32 9.29 7.27
N THR A 188 4.36 9.91 6.69
CA THR A 188 4.20 10.92 5.64
C THR A 188 3.65 10.31 4.35
N VAL A 189 4.12 9.10 3.97
CA VAL A 189 3.59 8.38 2.80
C VAL A 189 2.12 8.04 3.01
N ALA A 190 1.77 7.53 4.20
CA ALA A 190 0.41 7.20 4.57
C ALA A 190 -0.51 8.43 4.52
N LYS A 191 -0.06 9.55 5.10
CA LYS A 191 -0.78 10.83 5.09
C LYS A 191 -1.03 11.31 3.66
N ASN A 192 0.02 11.39 2.84
CA ASN A 192 -0.09 11.87 1.46
C ASN A 192 -1.03 10.98 0.63
N LEU A 193 -0.92 9.64 0.79
CA LEU A 193 -1.82 8.72 0.10
C LEU A 193 -3.28 8.95 0.50
N MET A 194 -3.55 9.02 1.80
CA MET A 194 -4.89 9.25 2.33
C MET A 194 -5.47 10.58 1.85
N GLU A 195 -4.74 11.69 2.01
CA GLU A 195 -5.19 13.02 1.62
C GLU A 195 -5.43 13.10 0.10
N SER A 196 -4.49 12.61 -0.72
CA SER A 196 -4.66 12.63 -2.17
C SER A 196 -5.84 11.78 -2.65
N THR A 197 -6.15 10.68 -1.94
CA THR A 197 -7.29 9.82 -2.30
C THR A 197 -8.62 10.43 -1.85
N PHE A 198 -8.64 11.19 -0.75
CA PHE A 198 -9.85 11.86 -0.26
C PHE A 198 -10.13 13.20 -0.97
N GLN A 199 -9.10 13.95 -1.39
CA GLN A 199 -9.20 15.29 -1.97
C GLN A 199 -9.66 15.34 -3.44
N GLN A 200 -9.75 14.22 -4.15
CA GLN A 200 -10.20 14.21 -5.54
C GLN A 200 -11.74 14.34 -5.61
N PHE A 201 -12.20 15.55 -5.44
CA PHE A 201 -13.52 16.04 -5.83
C PHE A 201 -13.39 17.04 -6.95
#